data_3dad199b74070b9b832ba73ed6870a4e
#
_entry.id   3dad199b74070b9b832ba73ed6870a4e
#
_cell.length_a   1.000
_cell.length_b   1.000
_cell.length_c   1.000
_cell.angle_alpha   90.00
_cell.angle_beta   90.00
_cell.angle_gamma   90.00
#
_symmetry.space_group_name_H-M   'P 1'
#
loop_
_entity.id
_entity.type
_entity.pdbx_description
1 polymer ?
#
loop_
_entity_poly.entity_id
_entity_poly.type
_entity_poly.pdbx_seq_one_letter_code
_entity_poly.pdbx_strand_id
1 'polypeptide(L)'
;SGLIIDVRNNGGGNVTNSERIAARFTNEKVLTGYIRHKTGKGHNDFSEPYSIELEPSNSIRWQKKTVVLTNRRSYSATNDFVNQMSCLPNVTIMGDKTGGGSGMPFTSELPNGWTVRFSASPHFNADMEQIEWGIEPDIKVNMDETDETKHIDTIIEKARAFLKGEWTPAASE
;
A
#
# COMPACT_ATOMS: atom_id res chain seq x y z
N SER A 1 -17.50 -5.52 15.00
CA SER A 1 -16.09 -5.27 15.43
C SER A 1 -15.17 -5.39 14.21
N GLY A 2 -14.29 -4.45 14.02
CA GLY A 2 -13.31 -4.39 12.94
C GLY A 2 -11.95 -3.93 13.44
N LEU A 3 -10.98 -3.79 12.52
CA LEU A 3 -9.63 -3.34 12.78
C LEU A 3 -9.33 -2.10 11.94
N ILE A 4 -8.62 -1.13 12.50
CA ILE A 4 -8.03 -0.01 11.78
C ILE A 4 -6.51 -0.20 11.84
N ILE A 5 -5.87 -0.14 10.68
CA ILE A 5 -4.41 -0.13 10.54
C ILE A 5 -4.03 1.23 9.97
N ASP A 6 -3.39 2.06 10.77
CA ASP A 6 -2.95 3.38 10.33
C ASP A 6 -1.51 3.32 9.82
N VAL A 7 -1.34 3.46 8.51
CA VAL A 7 -0.03 3.54 7.84
C VAL A 7 0.24 4.93 7.25
N ARG A 8 -0.53 5.92 7.66
CA ARG A 8 -0.24 7.31 7.29
C ARG A 8 1.13 7.71 7.84
N ASN A 9 1.87 8.46 7.06
CA ASN A 9 3.23 8.92 7.37
C ASN A 9 4.28 7.78 7.55
N ASN A 10 3.96 6.55 7.19
CA ASN A 10 4.92 5.45 7.19
C ASN A 10 5.69 5.44 5.86
N GLY A 11 6.96 5.82 5.90
CA GLY A 11 7.85 5.91 4.73
C GLY A 11 8.37 4.58 4.19
N GLY A 12 7.91 3.45 4.72
CA GLY A 12 8.33 2.12 4.28
C GLY A 12 9.46 1.52 5.11
N GLY A 13 10.25 0.66 4.48
CA GLY A 13 11.34 -0.07 5.13
C GLY A 13 11.55 -1.45 4.50
N ASN A 14 11.52 -2.51 5.30
CA ASN A 14 11.70 -3.87 4.82
C ASN A 14 10.38 -4.47 4.33
N VAL A 15 10.30 -4.79 3.03
CA VAL A 15 9.13 -5.38 2.37
C VAL A 15 8.71 -6.74 2.97
N THR A 16 9.65 -7.53 3.49
CA THR A 16 9.32 -8.79 4.16
C THR A 16 8.41 -8.59 5.39
N ASN A 17 8.51 -7.44 6.05
CA ASN A 17 7.60 -7.13 7.16
C ASN A 17 6.18 -6.85 6.67
N SER A 18 6.01 -6.20 5.51
CA SER A 18 4.69 -5.96 4.92
C SER A 18 4.01 -7.29 4.56
N GLU A 19 4.71 -8.21 3.91
CA GLU A 19 4.21 -9.55 3.58
C GLU A 19 3.80 -10.34 4.83
N ARG A 20 4.65 -10.36 5.86
CA ARG A 20 4.36 -11.07 7.13
C ARG A 20 3.13 -10.53 7.85
N ILE A 21 2.83 -9.23 7.71
CA ILE A 21 1.62 -8.64 8.29
C ILE A 21 0.43 -8.94 7.40
N ALA A 22 0.50 -8.67 6.09
CA ALA A 22 -0.58 -8.88 5.14
C ALA A 22 -1.05 -10.35 5.09
N ALA A 23 -0.12 -11.32 5.18
CA ALA A 23 -0.39 -12.75 5.25
C ALA A 23 -1.37 -13.17 6.37
N ARG A 24 -1.57 -12.32 7.38
CA ARG A 24 -2.52 -12.56 8.47
C ARG A 24 -3.96 -12.23 8.12
N PHE A 25 -4.20 -11.59 6.97
CA PHE A 25 -5.51 -11.12 6.54
C PHE A 25 -6.14 -11.95 5.43
N THR A 26 -5.48 -13.04 5.03
CA THR A 26 -6.01 -14.01 4.07
C THR A 26 -5.99 -15.43 4.63
N ASN A 27 -6.90 -16.29 4.13
CA ASN A 27 -6.93 -17.73 4.38
C ASN A 27 -6.45 -18.55 3.18
N GLU A 28 -6.24 -17.92 2.06
CA GLU A 28 -5.84 -18.56 0.81
C GLU A 28 -4.71 -17.76 0.14
N LYS A 29 -4.04 -18.39 -0.78
CA LYS A 29 -3.04 -17.78 -1.62
C LYS A 29 -3.69 -16.74 -2.52
N VAL A 30 -3.16 -15.52 -2.56
CA VAL A 30 -3.68 -14.39 -3.34
C VAL A 30 -2.59 -13.82 -4.22
N LEU A 31 -2.88 -13.67 -5.51
CA LEU A 31 -2.04 -12.89 -6.42
C LEU A 31 -2.20 -11.40 -6.04
N THR A 32 -1.11 -10.75 -5.68
CA THR A 32 -1.12 -9.33 -5.26
C THR A 32 -0.44 -8.40 -6.25
N GLY A 33 0.25 -8.95 -7.24
CA GLY A 33 0.88 -8.12 -8.25
C GLY A 33 2.00 -8.82 -9.00
N TYR A 34 2.84 -8.00 -9.62
CA TYR A 34 3.97 -8.47 -10.40
C TYR A 34 5.18 -7.56 -10.22
N ILE A 35 6.36 -8.13 -10.46
CA ILE A 35 7.64 -7.42 -10.48
C ILE A 35 8.39 -7.77 -11.76
N ARG A 36 9.11 -6.80 -12.31
CA ARG A 36 10.09 -7.05 -13.39
C ARG A 36 11.47 -6.62 -12.92
N HIS A 37 12.48 -7.30 -13.40
CA HIS A 37 13.87 -7.01 -13.08
C HIS A 37 14.63 -6.50 -14.31
N LYS A 38 15.55 -5.59 -14.07
CA LYS A 38 16.45 -5.09 -15.11
C LYS A 38 17.34 -6.21 -15.62
N THR A 39 17.38 -6.42 -16.94
CA THR A 39 18.15 -7.51 -17.59
C THR A 39 19.30 -7.00 -18.47
N GLY A 40 19.35 -5.70 -18.76
CA GLY A 40 20.35 -5.13 -19.62
C GLY A 40 20.52 -3.61 -19.42
N LYS A 41 21.33 -2.99 -20.30
CA LYS A 41 21.66 -1.55 -20.25
C LYS A 41 20.64 -0.66 -20.96
N GLY A 42 19.85 -1.22 -21.86
CA GLY A 42 18.84 -0.49 -22.61
C GLY A 42 17.69 -0.03 -21.71
N HIS A 43 17.02 1.05 -22.07
CA HIS A 43 15.93 1.65 -21.25
C HIS A 43 14.82 0.63 -20.94
N ASN A 44 14.47 -0.21 -21.91
CA ASN A 44 13.37 -1.18 -21.83
C ASN A 44 13.82 -2.62 -21.57
N ASP A 45 15.09 -2.85 -21.23
CA ASP A 45 15.62 -4.19 -20.96
C ASP A 45 15.14 -4.71 -19.59
N PHE A 46 13.93 -5.26 -19.56
CA PHE A 46 13.34 -5.87 -18.36
C PHE A 46 12.96 -7.33 -18.64
N SER A 47 12.97 -8.14 -17.58
CA SER A 47 12.44 -9.51 -17.61
C SER A 47 10.95 -9.54 -17.94
N GLU A 48 10.44 -10.74 -18.28
CA GLU A 48 9.01 -11.01 -18.14
C GLU A 48 8.57 -10.75 -16.69
N PRO A 49 7.27 -10.43 -16.46
CA PRO A 49 6.74 -10.23 -15.13
C PRO A 49 6.78 -11.51 -14.30
N TYR A 50 7.29 -11.43 -13.07
CA TYR A 50 7.17 -12.46 -12.05
C TYR A 50 5.99 -12.13 -11.15
N SER A 51 5.11 -13.11 -10.90
CA SER A 51 3.98 -12.95 -9.98
C SER A 51 4.47 -12.75 -8.54
N ILE A 52 3.79 -11.86 -7.82
CA ILE A 52 3.94 -11.68 -6.38
C ILE A 52 2.68 -12.24 -5.73
N GLU A 53 2.83 -13.32 -4.99
CA GLU A 53 1.75 -14.05 -4.37
C GLU A 53 1.87 -13.96 -2.85
N LEU A 54 0.77 -13.66 -2.19
CA LEU A 54 0.67 -13.61 -0.73
C LEU A 54 0.17 -14.95 -0.22
N GLU A 55 1.01 -15.68 0.49
CA GLU A 55 0.64 -16.93 1.17
C GLU A 55 0.03 -16.64 2.55
N PRO A 56 -1.00 -17.38 2.96
CA PRO A 56 -1.61 -17.20 4.28
C PRO A 56 -0.64 -17.55 5.40
N SER A 57 -0.66 -16.77 6.46
CA SER A 57 0.15 -17.05 7.65
C SER A 57 -0.25 -18.38 8.31
N ASN A 58 0.74 -19.15 8.75
CA ASN A 58 0.53 -20.35 9.58
C ASN A 58 0.16 -20.04 11.04
N SER A 59 0.13 -18.76 11.42
CA SER A 59 -0.18 -18.27 12.76
C SER A 59 -1.59 -17.63 12.79
N ILE A 60 -1.87 -16.82 13.84
CA ILE A 60 -3.15 -16.12 13.99
C ILE A 60 -3.49 -15.31 12.73
N ARG A 61 -4.72 -15.46 12.25
CA ARG A 61 -5.29 -14.76 11.11
C ARG A 61 -6.51 -13.96 11.51
N TRP A 62 -6.70 -12.82 10.85
CA TRP A 62 -7.83 -11.92 11.05
C TRP A 62 -8.66 -11.82 9.79
N GLN A 63 -9.92 -12.25 9.85
CA GLN A 63 -10.82 -12.31 8.69
C GLN A 63 -12.04 -11.38 8.82
N LYS A 64 -12.00 -10.44 9.77
CA LYS A 64 -13.07 -9.45 9.94
C LYS A 64 -12.73 -8.19 9.16
N LYS A 65 -13.73 -7.32 8.98
CA LYS A 65 -13.56 -6.02 8.31
C LYS A 65 -12.35 -5.26 8.84
N THR A 66 -11.52 -4.79 7.94
CA THR A 66 -10.30 -4.03 8.22
C THR A 66 -10.28 -2.77 7.37
N VAL A 67 -9.93 -1.64 7.95
CA VAL A 67 -9.67 -0.39 7.23
C VAL A 67 -8.19 -0.08 7.36
N VAL A 68 -7.53 0.19 6.22
CA VAL A 68 -6.14 0.67 6.16
C VAL A 68 -6.16 2.16 5.82
N LEU A 69 -5.63 2.98 6.73
CA LEU A 69 -5.56 4.43 6.53
C LEU A 69 -4.25 4.81 5.82
N THR A 70 -4.39 5.59 4.75
CA THR A 70 -3.26 5.97 3.89
C THR A 70 -3.19 7.49 3.68
N ASN A 71 -2.00 7.96 3.33
CA ASN A 71 -1.76 9.31 2.81
C ASN A 71 -0.52 9.32 1.89
N ARG A 72 -0.18 10.50 1.33
CA ARG A 72 0.97 10.70 0.43
C ARG A 72 2.33 10.32 1.02
N ARG A 73 2.43 10.12 2.32
CA ARG A 73 3.63 9.65 3.00
C ARG A 73 3.64 8.15 3.30
N SER A 74 2.57 7.44 2.95
CA SER A 74 2.56 5.97 2.88
C SER A 74 3.36 5.54 1.66
N TYR A 75 4.65 5.19 1.83
CA TYR A 75 5.64 5.14 0.75
C TYR A 75 6.47 3.87 0.77
N SER A 76 7.00 3.43 -0.38
CA SER A 76 7.93 2.31 -0.52
C SER A 76 7.31 1.00 0.00
N ALA A 77 7.95 0.23 0.89
CA ALA A 77 7.39 -1.01 1.45
C ALA A 77 5.98 -0.84 2.05
N THR A 78 5.60 0.37 2.48
CA THR A 78 4.22 0.64 2.90
C THR A 78 3.28 0.72 1.69
N ASN A 79 3.72 1.22 0.55
CA ASN A 79 2.96 1.17 -0.69
C ASN A 79 2.75 -0.28 -1.14
N ASP A 80 3.78 -1.13 -1.06
CA ASP A 80 3.66 -2.57 -1.32
C ASP A 80 2.68 -3.25 -0.35
N PHE A 81 2.72 -2.88 0.94
CA PHE A 81 1.74 -3.34 1.92
C PHE A 81 0.31 -2.96 1.56
N VAL A 82 0.08 -1.70 1.17
CA VAL A 82 -1.24 -1.22 0.74
C VAL A 82 -1.72 -1.98 -0.49
N ASN A 83 -0.83 -2.22 -1.47
CA ASN A 83 -1.14 -3.04 -2.64
C ASN A 83 -1.56 -4.47 -2.26
N GLN A 84 -0.83 -5.12 -1.36
CA GLN A 84 -1.19 -6.46 -0.88
C GLN A 84 -2.54 -6.47 -0.16
N MET A 85 -2.78 -5.49 0.71
CA MET A 85 -4.02 -5.37 1.48
C MET A 85 -5.22 -5.05 0.60
N SER A 86 -5.07 -4.26 -0.47
CA SER A 86 -6.18 -3.91 -1.38
C SER A 86 -6.70 -5.11 -2.18
N CYS A 87 -5.90 -6.17 -2.32
CA CYS A 87 -6.33 -7.42 -2.96
C CYS A 87 -7.20 -8.31 -2.05
N LEU A 88 -7.41 -7.93 -0.79
CA LEU A 88 -8.08 -8.78 0.19
C LEU A 88 -9.54 -8.37 0.41
N PRO A 89 -10.52 -9.30 0.35
CA PRO A 89 -11.95 -8.97 0.28
C PRO A 89 -12.51 -8.30 1.55
N ASN A 90 -11.83 -8.46 2.69
CA ASN A 90 -12.27 -7.88 3.96
C ASN A 90 -11.56 -6.57 4.29
N VAL A 91 -10.77 -6.03 3.38
CA VAL A 91 -9.98 -4.81 3.56
C VAL A 91 -10.55 -3.68 2.73
N THR A 92 -10.55 -2.50 3.30
CA THR A 92 -10.89 -1.24 2.63
C THR A 92 -9.77 -0.24 2.87
N ILE A 93 -9.24 0.34 1.80
CA ILE A 93 -8.25 1.41 1.87
C ILE A 93 -8.96 2.75 1.99
N MET A 94 -8.62 3.56 2.99
CA MET A 94 -9.29 4.83 3.27
C MET A 94 -8.29 5.95 3.53
N GLY A 95 -8.61 7.16 3.06
CA GLY A 95 -7.79 8.36 3.26
C GLY A 95 -7.40 9.04 1.96
N ASP A 96 -6.12 9.24 1.72
CA ASP A 96 -5.60 9.81 0.47
C ASP A 96 -4.71 8.79 -0.24
N LYS A 97 -4.46 9.04 -1.52
CA LYS A 97 -3.54 8.28 -2.36
C LYS A 97 -2.20 8.08 -1.67
N THR A 98 -1.59 6.92 -1.79
CA THR A 98 -0.24 6.66 -1.28
C THR A 98 0.82 7.44 -2.05
N GLY A 99 2.04 7.46 -1.53
CA GLY A 99 3.16 8.15 -2.15
C GLY A 99 3.88 7.36 -3.25
N GLY A 100 3.59 6.06 -3.37
CA GLY A 100 4.27 5.20 -4.35
C GLY A 100 5.65 4.73 -3.91
N GLY A 101 6.60 4.70 -4.84
CA GLY A 101 8.00 4.41 -4.57
C GLY A 101 8.34 2.92 -4.41
N SER A 102 7.50 2.04 -4.92
CA SER A 102 7.74 0.59 -4.98
C SER A 102 8.64 0.25 -6.17
N GLY A 103 9.95 0.26 -5.99
CA GLY A 103 10.87 0.06 -7.12
C GLY A 103 12.18 -0.60 -6.74
N MET A 104 12.34 -1.10 -5.50
CA MET A 104 13.58 -1.69 -5.00
C MET A 104 14.81 -0.88 -5.38
N PRO A 105 14.96 0.36 -4.89
CA PRO A 105 15.99 1.27 -5.35
C PRO A 105 17.39 0.77 -4.99
N PHE A 106 18.33 1.00 -5.89
CA PHE A 106 19.76 0.85 -5.63
C PHE A 106 20.48 2.19 -5.71
N THR A 107 21.65 2.24 -5.15
CA THR A 107 22.49 3.43 -5.08
C THR A 107 23.75 3.21 -5.92
N SER A 108 24.15 4.24 -6.67
CA SER A 108 25.40 4.32 -7.39
C SER A 108 26.13 5.62 -7.04
N GLU A 109 27.45 5.63 -7.15
CA GLU A 109 28.28 6.81 -6.91
C GLU A 109 28.85 7.35 -8.22
N LEU A 110 28.83 8.66 -8.35
CA LEU A 110 29.46 9.37 -9.46
C LEU A 110 30.96 9.62 -9.16
N PRO A 111 31.81 9.84 -10.19
CA PRO A 111 33.23 10.08 -10.00
C PRO A 111 33.60 11.25 -9.06
N ASN A 112 32.67 12.19 -8.86
CA ASN A 112 32.85 13.32 -7.95
C ASN A 112 32.39 13.04 -6.50
N GLY A 113 32.03 11.78 -6.18
CA GLY A 113 31.56 11.35 -4.85
C GLY A 113 30.07 11.59 -4.60
N TRP A 114 29.29 12.07 -5.58
CA TRP A 114 27.85 12.20 -5.42
C TRP A 114 27.15 10.87 -5.54
N THR A 115 26.15 10.67 -4.69
CA THR A 115 25.33 9.49 -4.71
C THR A 115 24.08 9.71 -5.57
N VAL A 116 23.78 8.75 -6.43
CA VAL A 116 22.56 8.72 -7.24
C VAL A 116 21.76 7.46 -6.88
N ARG A 117 20.45 7.61 -6.74
CA ARG A 117 19.54 6.53 -6.39
C ARG A 117 18.52 6.29 -7.50
N PHE A 118 18.33 5.03 -7.89
CA PHE A 118 17.45 4.64 -8.99
C PHE A 118 16.49 3.54 -8.54
N SER A 119 15.24 3.59 -9.00
CA SER A 119 14.35 2.43 -9.01
C SER A 119 14.80 1.43 -10.06
N ALA A 120 14.92 0.16 -9.71
CA ALA A 120 15.47 -0.87 -10.59
C ALA A 120 14.45 -1.92 -11.03
N SER A 121 13.36 -2.06 -10.29
CA SER A 121 12.40 -3.15 -10.45
C SER A 121 10.98 -2.59 -10.43
N PRO A 122 10.37 -2.32 -11.60
CA PRO A 122 8.99 -1.88 -11.68
C PRO A 122 8.06 -2.90 -11.00
N HIS A 123 7.19 -2.39 -10.11
CA HIS A 123 6.14 -3.15 -9.43
C HIS A 123 4.77 -2.79 -10.01
N PHE A 124 3.91 -3.79 -10.08
CA PHE A 124 2.57 -3.68 -10.63
C PHE A 124 1.56 -4.31 -9.67
N ASN A 125 0.34 -3.83 -9.68
CA ASN A 125 -0.79 -4.49 -9.02
C ASN A 125 -1.20 -5.78 -9.76
N ALA A 126 -2.25 -6.46 -9.29
CA ALA A 126 -2.75 -7.69 -9.90
C ALA A 126 -3.29 -7.49 -11.33
N ASP A 127 -3.69 -6.28 -11.69
CA ASP A 127 -4.18 -5.88 -13.02
C ASP A 127 -3.07 -5.38 -13.96
N MET A 128 -1.80 -5.53 -13.58
CA MET A 128 -0.62 -5.05 -14.32
C MET A 128 -0.53 -3.52 -14.44
N GLU A 129 -1.15 -2.77 -13.56
CA GLU A 129 -0.97 -1.33 -13.45
C GLU A 129 0.22 -1.00 -12.54
N GLN A 130 1.04 -0.05 -12.95
CA GLN A 130 2.25 0.33 -12.21
C GLN A 130 1.90 1.09 -10.93
N ILE A 131 2.42 0.64 -9.78
CA ILE A 131 2.14 1.22 -8.46
C ILE A 131 3.19 2.25 -7.99
N GLU A 132 4.17 2.58 -8.83
CA GLU A 132 5.24 3.54 -8.52
C GLU A 132 4.70 4.93 -8.16
N TRP A 133 3.58 5.32 -8.75
CA TRP A 133 2.96 6.64 -8.58
C TRP A 133 1.91 6.69 -7.47
N GLY A 134 1.82 5.63 -6.68
CA GLY A 134 0.88 5.48 -5.59
C GLY A 134 -0.43 4.82 -5.98
N ILE A 135 -1.15 4.40 -4.94
CA ILE A 135 -2.40 3.64 -5.00
C ILE A 135 -3.52 4.56 -4.50
N GLU A 136 -4.59 4.68 -5.28
CA GLU A 136 -5.79 5.41 -4.83
C GLU A 136 -6.51 4.62 -3.74
N PRO A 137 -7.08 5.28 -2.72
CA PRO A 137 -7.90 4.62 -1.73
C PRO A 137 -9.27 4.24 -2.31
N ASP A 138 -9.89 3.19 -1.77
CA ASP A 138 -11.28 2.83 -2.09
C ASP A 138 -12.25 3.94 -1.63
N ILE A 139 -11.92 4.59 -0.51
CA ILE A 139 -12.72 5.65 0.07
C ILE A 139 -11.81 6.86 0.35
N LYS A 140 -11.97 7.91 -0.43
CA LYS A 140 -11.24 9.16 -0.20
C LYS A 140 -11.85 9.94 0.96
N VAL A 141 -11.03 10.24 1.97
CA VAL A 141 -11.42 11.04 3.14
C VAL A 141 -10.30 12.03 3.45
N ASN A 142 -10.66 13.30 3.52
CA ASN A 142 -9.76 14.37 3.95
C ASN A 142 -10.04 14.74 5.41
N MET A 143 -9.08 15.39 6.06
CA MET A 143 -9.29 16.06 7.34
C MET A 143 -10.31 17.19 7.17
N ASP A 144 -11.20 17.35 8.13
CA ASP A 144 -12.11 18.49 8.24
C ASP A 144 -11.47 19.57 9.12
N GLU A 145 -11.49 20.82 8.66
CA GLU A 145 -10.87 21.94 9.37
C GLU A 145 -11.49 22.16 10.77
N THR A 146 -12.81 21.93 10.91
CA THR A 146 -13.50 22.06 12.19
C THR A 146 -13.08 20.96 13.16
N ASP A 147 -12.88 19.74 12.67
CA ASP A 147 -12.40 18.62 13.49
C ASP A 147 -10.96 18.85 13.92
N GLU A 148 -10.12 19.34 13.00
CA GLU A 148 -8.71 19.63 13.27
C GLU A 148 -8.53 20.64 14.39
N THR A 149 -9.35 21.72 14.39
CA THR A 149 -9.33 22.71 15.48
C THR A 149 -9.73 22.13 16.84
N LYS A 150 -10.48 21.04 16.85
CA LYS A 150 -10.90 20.30 18.06
C LYS A 150 -9.98 19.13 18.40
N HIS A 151 -8.87 18.95 17.68
CA HIS A 151 -7.97 17.81 17.80
C HIS A 151 -8.65 16.45 17.55
N ILE A 152 -9.66 16.44 16.67
CA ILE A 152 -10.35 15.22 16.23
C ILE A 152 -9.76 14.79 14.89
N ASP A 153 -9.39 13.53 14.78
CA ASP A 153 -8.94 12.94 13.51
C ASP A 153 -10.16 12.48 12.71
N THR A 154 -10.61 13.29 11.76
CA THR A 154 -11.76 13.01 10.90
C THR A 154 -11.65 11.66 10.21
N ILE A 155 -10.45 11.28 9.76
CA ILE A 155 -10.23 10.06 9.01
C ILE A 155 -10.42 8.83 9.91
N ILE A 156 -9.88 8.87 11.13
CA ILE A 156 -10.10 7.80 12.13
C ILE A 156 -11.57 7.69 12.52
N GLU A 157 -12.25 8.82 12.75
CA GLU A 157 -13.68 8.80 13.14
C GLU A 157 -14.57 8.27 12.00
N LYS A 158 -14.28 8.63 10.74
CA LYS A 158 -14.97 8.05 9.57
C LYS A 158 -14.71 6.53 9.44
N ALA A 159 -13.48 6.09 9.66
CA ALA A 159 -13.15 4.66 9.65
C ALA A 159 -13.89 3.88 10.76
N ARG A 160 -14.00 4.48 11.97
CA ARG A 160 -14.77 3.89 13.07
C ARG A 160 -16.25 3.78 12.74
N ALA A 161 -16.86 4.84 12.21
CA ALA A 161 -18.25 4.86 11.81
C ALA A 161 -18.53 3.86 10.67
N PHE A 162 -17.64 3.76 9.67
CA PHE A 162 -17.71 2.77 8.59
C PHE A 162 -17.70 1.33 9.13
N LEU A 163 -16.77 1.01 10.04
CA LEU A 163 -16.68 -0.33 10.63
C LEU A 163 -17.87 -0.71 11.50
N LYS A 164 -18.56 0.28 12.07
CA LYS A 164 -19.82 0.08 12.82
C LYS A 164 -21.05 0.00 11.92
N GLY A 165 -20.97 0.44 10.66
CA GLY A 165 -22.10 0.57 9.75
C GLY A 165 -22.94 1.83 10.01
N GLU A 166 -22.39 2.81 10.70
CA GLU A 166 -23.03 4.08 11.05
C GLU A 166 -22.80 5.15 9.95
N TRP A 167 -21.87 4.90 9.05
CA TRP A 167 -21.53 5.78 7.93
C TRP A 167 -21.18 4.99 6.67
N THR A 168 -21.64 5.47 5.53
CA THR A 168 -21.26 4.98 4.20
C THR A 168 -20.76 6.16 3.37
N PRO A 169 -19.72 5.99 2.52
CA PRO A 169 -19.29 7.04 1.61
C PRO A 169 -20.43 7.40 0.67
N ALA A 170 -20.51 8.68 0.29
CA ALA A 170 -21.37 9.08 -0.83
C ALA A 170 -20.93 8.30 -2.07
N ALA A 171 -21.90 7.86 -2.90
CA ALA A 171 -21.56 7.23 -4.17
C ALA A 171 -20.67 8.20 -4.97
N SER A 172 -19.51 7.74 -5.44
CA SER A 172 -18.68 8.51 -6.36
C SER A 172 -19.47 8.76 -7.63
N GLU A 173 -19.72 10.03 -7.92
CA GLU A 173 -20.23 10.46 -9.24
C GLU A 173 -19.19 10.19 -10.33
#